data_9950b0c133e91c0697c575308313520a
#
_entry.id   9950b0c133e91c0697c575308313520a
#
_cell.length_a   1.000
_cell.length_b   1.000
_cell.length_c   1.000
_cell.angle_alpha   90.00
_cell.angle_beta   90.00
_cell.angle_gamma   90.00
#
_symmetry.space_group_name_H-M   'P 1'
#
loop_
_entity.id
_entity.type
_entity.pdbx_description
1 polymer ?
#
loop_
_entity_poly.entity_id
_entity_poly.type
_entity_poly.pdbx_seq_one_letter_code
_entity_poly.pdbx_strand_id
1 'polypeptide(L)'
;MAGGLMQLVAYGAQDVFLTGTPEITFWKVSYRRHTNFAMESIEQTFSGQADFGRRVTCTISRNGDLAYRTYLQVTLPEINKTMGANNACAARWLDYVGEQLVAQVEVEIGGQRIDRQYGDWMHIWNQLTLSKEQEAGYRKMVGHTTQLTYLTDAAYADIAGPCAASSAPNQVCAPRNALPETTLYVPLQFWFCRNPGLALPLIALQYHEVKINIDFRPIGECLFAVSGDAAATAAYQQSLVAASLYVDYIFLDTDERRKMAQNPHEYLIEQVQFTGDESVGSSSNKIKLNFNHPCKELIWVVQPDANVDYCGSLKSDNALFATHGAQPFNYTDALDSLPNTVAAFGAIDLTGGLSTAEASAFVLAETALDMHCWGENPVVTAKLQLNGQDRFSEREGSYFDTVQPFQHHTRAPDAGINVYSFGLRPEEHQPSGSCNFSRIDNAVLQLVLSAGAVSGTATAKVRVYAVNYNVLRVMSGMAGVAYSN
;
A
#
# COMPACT_ATOMS: atom_id res chain seq x y z
N MET A 1 26.11 -55.76 -7.73
CA MET A 1 24.85 -55.11 -7.35
C MET A 1 24.95 -53.64 -7.73
N ALA A 2 23.87 -53.08 -8.32
CA ALA A 2 23.86 -51.64 -8.59
C ALA A 2 23.88 -50.89 -7.27
N GLY A 3 24.68 -49.82 -7.18
CA GLY A 3 24.87 -49.04 -5.95
C GLY A 3 23.53 -48.51 -5.34
N GLY A 4 22.51 -48.29 -6.16
CA GLY A 4 21.17 -47.88 -5.69
C GLY A 4 20.43 -48.93 -4.85
N LEU A 5 20.72 -50.22 -5.07
CA LEU A 5 20.12 -51.27 -4.25
C LEU A 5 20.70 -51.29 -2.84
N MET A 6 21.91 -50.84 -2.65
CA MET A 6 22.53 -50.72 -1.32
C MET A 6 21.81 -49.66 -0.46
N GLN A 7 21.31 -48.61 -1.07
CA GLN A 7 20.50 -47.59 -0.36
C GLN A 7 19.20 -48.17 0.20
N LEU A 8 18.56 -49.08 -0.54
CA LEU A 8 17.32 -49.73 -0.09
C LEU A 8 17.56 -50.78 1.01
N VAL A 9 18.73 -51.41 1.00
CA VAL A 9 19.10 -52.42 2.02
C VAL A 9 19.60 -51.75 3.30
N ALA A 10 20.21 -50.57 3.18
CA ALA A 10 20.72 -49.79 4.31
C ALA A 10 19.58 -49.09 5.07
N TYR A 11 18.67 -49.88 5.64
CA TYR A 11 17.50 -49.43 6.37
C TYR A 11 17.74 -49.53 7.88
N GLY A 12 17.60 -48.44 8.61
CA GLY A 12 17.77 -48.35 10.04
C GLY A 12 16.47 -48.02 10.77
N ALA A 13 16.47 -48.15 12.10
CA ALA A 13 15.31 -47.84 12.94
C ALA A 13 14.82 -46.40 12.79
N GLN A 14 15.68 -45.48 12.41
CA GLN A 14 15.37 -44.06 12.18
C GLN A 14 14.54 -43.84 10.91
N ASP A 15 14.74 -44.71 9.90
CA ASP A 15 14.09 -44.58 8.61
C ASP A 15 12.56 -44.83 8.68
N VAL A 16 12.09 -45.50 9.74
CA VAL A 16 10.67 -45.70 10.03
C VAL A 16 9.92 -44.39 10.13
N PHE A 17 10.53 -43.37 10.74
CA PHE A 17 9.93 -42.03 10.85
C PHE A 17 9.77 -41.31 9.51
N LEU A 18 10.58 -41.65 8.51
CA LEU A 18 10.55 -41.03 7.18
C LEU A 18 9.75 -41.85 6.17
N THR A 19 9.79 -43.18 6.25
CA THR A 19 9.22 -44.09 5.28
C THR A 19 8.00 -44.85 5.76
N GLY A 20 7.67 -44.74 7.05
CA GLY A 20 6.46 -45.32 7.62
C GLY A 20 5.19 -44.58 7.20
N THR A 21 4.18 -45.30 6.76
CA THR A 21 2.88 -44.76 6.28
C THR A 21 3.08 -43.63 5.26
N PRO A 22 3.71 -43.87 4.10
CA PRO A 22 4.06 -42.82 3.16
C PRO A 22 2.84 -42.16 2.54
N GLU A 23 2.84 -40.84 2.49
CA GLU A 23 1.85 -40.01 1.78
C GLU A 23 2.20 -39.85 0.30
N ILE A 24 3.48 -39.91 -0.02
CA ILE A 24 4.03 -39.73 -1.36
C ILE A 24 4.59 -41.07 -1.86
N THR A 25 4.21 -41.48 -3.06
CA THR A 25 4.76 -42.62 -3.76
C THR A 25 5.51 -42.17 -5.01
N PHE A 26 6.60 -42.86 -5.37
CA PHE A 26 7.45 -42.48 -6.49
C PHE A 26 6.73 -42.40 -7.84
N TRP A 27 5.76 -43.26 -8.09
CA TRP A 27 5.13 -43.40 -9.39
C TRP A 27 3.62 -43.10 -9.42
N LYS A 28 3.05 -42.74 -8.27
CA LYS A 28 1.63 -42.43 -8.16
C LYS A 28 1.43 -41.07 -7.57
N VAL A 29 0.83 -40.15 -8.34
CA VAL A 29 0.48 -38.81 -7.92
C VAL A 29 -1.02 -38.74 -7.67
N SER A 30 -1.41 -38.23 -6.51
CA SER A 30 -2.81 -37.95 -6.20
C SER A 30 -3.11 -36.50 -6.57
N TYR A 31 -4.06 -36.32 -7.49
CA TYR A 31 -4.54 -34.98 -7.86
C TYR A 31 -5.68 -34.56 -6.93
N ARG A 32 -5.65 -33.30 -6.51
CA ARG A 32 -6.79 -32.69 -5.80
C ARG A 32 -7.86 -32.33 -6.80
N ARG A 33 -9.08 -32.82 -6.57
CA ARG A 33 -10.27 -32.50 -7.40
C ARG A 33 -10.88 -31.21 -6.86
N HIS A 34 -11.40 -30.35 -7.74
CA HIS A 34 -12.08 -29.12 -7.43
C HIS A 34 -13.52 -29.15 -7.94
N THR A 35 -14.38 -28.33 -7.39
CA THR A 35 -15.71 -28.07 -7.89
C THR A 35 -15.65 -27.19 -9.14
N ASN A 36 -16.66 -27.28 -10.00
CA ASN A 36 -16.72 -26.49 -11.22
C ASN A 36 -17.07 -25.02 -10.86
N PHE A 37 -16.29 -24.09 -11.34
CA PHE A 37 -16.53 -22.64 -11.16
C PHE A 37 -16.00 -21.86 -12.37
N ALA A 38 -16.49 -20.64 -12.53
CA ALA A 38 -15.99 -19.68 -13.51
C ALA A 38 -15.78 -18.32 -12.84
N MET A 39 -14.86 -17.53 -13.37
CA MET A 39 -14.59 -16.18 -12.89
C MET A 39 -14.64 -15.18 -14.03
N GLU A 40 -15.22 -14.02 -13.78
CA GLU A 40 -15.29 -12.91 -14.73
C GLU A 40 -15.12 -11.58 -13.99
N SER A 41 -14.33 -10.68 -14.55
CA SER A 41 -14.17 -9.32 -14.04
C SER A 41 -15.19 -8.40 -14.70
N ILE A 42 -16.06 -7.78 -13.92
CA ILE A 42 -17.13 -6.93 -14.41
C ILE A 42 -17.01 -5.53 -13.83
N GLU A 43 -17.12 -4.55 -14.72
CA GLU A 43 -17.08 -3.13 -14.34
C GLU A 43 -18.33 -2.74 -13.55
N GLN A 44 -18.11 -1.98 -12.47
CA GLN A 44 -19.14 -1.34 -11.67
C GLN A 44 -18.92 0.17 -11.70
N THR A 45 -19.99 0.90 -11.97
CA THR A 45 -19.95 2.35 -12.03
C THR A 45 -20.24 2.98 -10.67
N PHE A 46 -19.67 4.13 -10.42
CA PHE A 46 -19.94 4.91 -9.21
C PHE A 46 -21.28 5.65 -9.30
N SER A 47 -21.94 5.77 -8.16
CA SER A 47 -23.07 6.68 -7.97
C SER A 47 -22.51 8.09 -7.78
N GLY A 48 -22.70 8.95 -8.76
CA GLY A 48 -22.13 10.29 -8.79
C GLY A 48 -20.86 10.38 -9.64
N GLN A 49 -20.37 11.60 -9.81
CA GLN A 49 -19.15 11.85 -10.56
C GLN A 49 -17.93 11.63 -9.66
N ALA A 50 -17.11 10.66 -10.03
CA ALA A 50 -15.82 10.43 -9.38
C ALA A 50 -14.83 11.50 -9.84
N ASP A 51 -14.25 12.22 -8.89
CA ASP A 51 -13.26 13.27 -9.13
C ASP A 51 -12.40 13.47 -7.89
N PHE A 52 -11.31 14.22 -8.05
CA PHE A 52 -10.46 14.61 -6.93
C PHE A 52 -11.26 15.32 -5.84
N GLY A 53 -10.98 14.98 -4.57
CA GLY A 53 -11.62 15.59 -3.40
C GLY A 53 -13.08 15.19 -3.19
N ARG A 54 -13.58 14.18 -3.89
CA ARG A 54 -14.98 13.74 -3.78
C ARG A 54 -15.11 12.35 -3.15
N ARG A 55 -16.20 12.16 -2.44
CA ARG A 55 -16.64 10.85 -1.98
C ARG A 55 -17.62 10.25 -2.98
N VAL A 56 -17.38 9.00 -3.35
CA VAL A 56 -18.24 8.25 -4.27
C VAL A 56 -18.60 6.91 -3.66
N THR A 57 -19.74 6.40 -4.05
CA THR A 57 -20.26 5.10 -3.62
C THR A 57 -20.46 4.21 -4.82
N CYS A 58 -20.03 2.97 -4.71
CA CYS A 58 -20.30 1.92 -5.68
C CYS A 58 -21.13 0.83 -5.01
N THR A 59 -22.31 0.54 -5.55
CA THR A 59 -23.10 -0.62 -5.13
C THR A 59 -22.68 -1.81 -5.99
N ILE A 60 -22.23 -2.88 -5.36
CA ILE A 60 -21.84 -4.10 -6.05
C ILE A 60 -23.11 -4.80 -6.55
N SER A 61 -23.24 -4.90 -7.87
CA SER A 61 -24.35 -5.58 -8.51
C SER A 61 -24.26 -7.10 -8.31
N ARG A 62 -25.40 -7.77 -8.29
CA ARG A 62 -25.47 -9.23 -8.13
C ARG A 62 -25.34 -9.95 -9.47
N ASN A 63 -24.24 -9.69 -10.17
CA ASN A 63 -23.98 -10.30 -11.48
C ASN A 63 -23.48 -11.73 -11.39
N GLY A 64 -22.91 -12.11 -10.22
CA GLY A 64 -22.39 -13.44 -9.95
C GLY A 64 -22.80 -13.95 -8.57
N ASP A 65 -22.39 -15.16 -8.23
CA ASP A 65 -22.73 -15.80 -6.96
C ASP A 65 -21.87 -15.27 -5.80
N LEU A 66 -20.58 -15.05 -6.06
CA LEU A 66 -19.63 -14.52 -5.10
C LEU A 66 -18.89 -13.31 -5.69
N ALA A 67 -18.52 -12.36 -4.83
CA ALA A 67 -17.59 -11.27 -5.18
C ALA A 67 -16.23 -11.53 -4.53
N TYR A 68 -15.17 -11.44 -5.33
CA TYR A 68 -13.81 -11.71 -4.89
C TYR A 68 -12.94 -10.48 -4.99
N ARG A 69 -11.90 -10.48 -5.81
CA ARG A 69 -10.98 -9.36 -5.95
C ARG A 69 -11.70 -8.14 -6.49
N THR A 70 -11.39 -7.00 -5.90
CA THR A 70 -11.87 -5.70 -6.37
C THR A 70 -10.68 -4.78 -6.59
N TYR A 71 -10.71 -4.03 -7.69
CA TYR A 71 -9.70 -3.03 -7.96
C TYR A 71 -10.33 -1.77 -8.56
N LEU A 72 -9.74 -0.64 -8.19
CA LEU A 72 -10.12 0.66 -8.70
C LEU A 72 -9.33 0.93 -9.99
N GLN A 73 -10.02 1.18 -11.09
CA GLN A 73 -9.43 1.69 -12.31
C GLN A 73 -9.66 3.19 -12.40
N VAL A 74 -8.58 3.95 -12.51
CA VAL A 74 -8.61 5.41 -12.59
C VAL A 74 -7.73 5.88 -13.72
N THR A 75 -8.21 6.83 -14.50
CA THR A 75 -7.43 7.48 -15.55
C THR A 75 -7.07 8.89 -15.11
N LEU A 76 -5.77 9.12 -14.92
CA LEU A 76 -5.22 10.43 -14.59
C LEU A 76 -5.21 11.33 -15.82
N PRO A 77 -5.46 12.64 -15.67
CA PRO A 77 -5.39 13.59 -16.76
C PRO A 77 -3.95 13.82 -17.23
N GLU A 78 -3.80 14.23 -18.47
CA GLU A 78 -2.55 14.77 -18.99
C GLU A 78 -2.23 16.11 -18.31
N ILE A 79 -0.98 16.30 -17.89
CA ILE A 79 -0.47 17.59 -17.39
C ILE A 79 0.64 18.04 -18.31
N ASN A 80 0.44 19.12 -19.03
CA ASN A 80 1.38 19.60 -20.04
C ASN A 80 1.92 21.01 -19.73
N LYS A 81 2.96 21.40 -20.45
CA LYS A 81 3.66 22.67 -20.24
C LYS A 81 2.77 23.92 -20.39
N THR A 82 1.67 23.84 -21.15
CA THR A 82 0.76 24.98 -21.39
C THR A 82 -0.08 25.35 -20.19
N MET A 83 -0.10 24.51 -19.15
CA MET A 83 -0.82 24.75 -17.89
C MET A 83 -0.09 25.71 -16.94
N GLY A 84 1.12 26.12 -17.28
CA GLY A 84 1.89 27.15 -16.56
C GLY A 84 1.97 28.48 -17.31
N ALA A 85 2.38 29.51 -16.61
CA ALA A 85 2.67 30.81 -17.22
C ALA A 85 3.78 30.69 -18.27
N ASN A 86 3.62 31.34 -19.42
CA ASN A 86 4.59 31.28 -20.51
C ASN A 86 4.89 29.86 -21.02
N ASN A 87 3.96 28.93 -20.91
CA ASN A 87 4.13 27.52 -21.26
C ASN A 87 5.30 26.87 -20.53
N ALA A 88 5.49 27.20 -19.27
CA ALA A 88 6.60 26.74 -18.43
C ALA A 88 6.09 25.95 -17.20
N CYS A 89 5.12 25.08 -17.38
CA CYS A 89 4.70 24.15 -16.32
C CYS A 89 5.68 22.98 -16.24
N ALA A 90 6.26 22.78 -15.05
CA ALA A 90 6.96 21.57 -14.66
C ALA A 90 6.12 20.83 -13.62
N ALA A 91 5.87 19.55 -13.83
CA ALA A 91 4.98 18.77 -12.97
C ALA A 91 5.46 17.33 -12.78
N ARG A 92 5.07 16.73 -11.66
CA ARG A 92 5.19 15.31 -11.39
C ARG A 92 3.99 14.83 -10.58
N TRP A 93 3.57 13.60 -10.79
CA TRP A 93 2.71 12.92 -9.81
C TRP A 93 3.55 12.49 -8.62
N LEU A 94 2.98 12.57 -7.42
CA LEU A 94 3.65 12.12 -6.21
C LEU A 94 3.82 10.60 -6.24
N ASP A 95 4.73 10.09 -5.42
CA ASP A 95 5.07 8.69 -5.38
C ASP A 95 3.84 7.84 -5.02
N TYR A 96 3.69 6.69 -5.68
CA TYR A 96 2.54 5.79 -5.51
C TYR A 96 1.19 6.52 -5.63
N VAL A 97 1.03 7.31 -6.67
CA VAL A 97 -0.14 8.19 -6.84
C VAL A 97 -1.48 7.44 -6.76
N GLY A 98 -1.56 6.19 -7.19
CA GLY A 98 -2.76 5.37 -7.07
C GLY A 98 -3.17 5.11 -5.63
N GLU A 99 -2.21 4.85 -4.75
CA GLU A 99 -2.45 4.69 -3.31
C GLU A 99 -2.72 6.04 -2.64
N GLN A 100 -1.98 7.07 -3.03
CA GLN A 100 -2.15 8.43 -2.52
C GLN A 100 -3.50 9.03 -2.88
N LEU A 101 -4.04 8.73 -4.05
CA LEU A 101 -5.34 9.20 -4.52
C LEU A 101 -6.49 8.77 -3.60
N VAL A 102 -6.38 7.58 -3.00
CA VAL A 102 -7.39 7.04 -2.10
C VAL A 102 -7.12 7.52 -0.68
N ALA A 103 -7.95 8.43 -0.16
CA ALA A 103 -7.84 8.85 1.23
C ALA A 103 -8.31 7.74 2.17
N GLN A 104 -9.49 7.19 1.89
CA GLN A 104 -10.03 6.03 2.59
C GLN A 104 -10.98 5.25 1.68
N VAL A 105 -11.12 3.98 1.98
CA VAL A 105 -12.07 3.09 1.34
C VAL A 105 -12.80 2.27 2.41
N GLU A 106 -14.12 2.18 2.31
CA GLU A 106 -14.97 1.48 3.25
C GLU A 106 -15.81 0.43 2.52
N VAL A 107 -16.00 -0.71 3.17
CA VAL A 107 -17.00 -1.68 2.76
C VAL A 107 -18.17 -1.66 3.73
N GLU A 108 -19.37 -1.55 3.20
CA GLU A 108 -20.62 -1.46 3.92
C GLU A 108 -21.57 -2.56 3.43
N ILE A 109 -22.17 -3.29 4.36
CA ILE A 109 -23.15 -4.33 4.06
C ILE A 109 -24.43 -4.01 4.83
N GLY A 110 -25.54 -3.80 4.10
CA GLY A 110 -26.83 -3.50 4.71
C GLY A 110 -26.85 -2.25 5.58
N GLY A 111 -26.05 -1.23 5.26
CA GLY A 111 -25.92 0.00 6.04
C GLY A 111 -24.95 -0.07 7.21
N GLN A 112 -24.37 -1.25 7.48
CA GLN A 112 -23.35 -1.40 8.50
C GLN A 112 -21.96 -1.39 7.86
N ARG A 113 -21.08 -0.49 8.33
CA ARG A 113 -19.66 -0.50 7.93
C ARG A 113 -18.98 -1.72 8.55
N ILE A 114 -18.39 -2.55 7.72
CA ILE A 114 -17.69 -3.76 8.14
C ILE A 114 -16.20 -3.49 8.31
N ASP A 115 -15.56 -2.83 7.34
CA ASP A 115 -14.14 -2.50 7.38
C ASP A 115 -13.87 -1.16 6.73
N ARG A 116 -12.82 -0.48 7.18
CA ARG A 116 -12.32 0.77 6.63
C ARG A 116 -10.81 0.66 6.48
N GLN A 117 -10.33 1.01 5.32
CA GLN A 117 -8.90 1.05 5.02
C GLN A 117 -8.51 2.42 4.47
N TYR A 118 -7.24 2.75 4.58
CA TYR A 118 -6.67 4.03 4.19
C TYR A 118 -5.61 3.82 3.11
N GLY A 119 -5.33 4.85 2.32
CA GLY A 119 -4.26 4.78 1.33
C GLY A 119 -2.90 4.46 1.94
N ASP A 120 -2.61 5.06 3.09
CA ASP A 120 -1.38 4.77 3.85
C ASP A 120 -1.30 3.31 4.28
N TRP A 121 -2.43 2.76 4.74
CA TRP A 121 -2.50 1.35 5.10
C TRP A 121 -2.27 0.42 3.90
N MET A 122 -2.85 0.73 2.74
CA MET A 122 -2.64 -0.05 1.52
C MET A 122 -1.16 -0.04 1.13
N HIS A 123 -0.51 1.11 1.21
CA HIS A 123 0.92 1.23 0.96
C HIS A 123 1.75 0.37 1.93
N ILE A 124 1.53 0.53 3.23
CA ILE A 124 2.25 -0.22 4.27
C ILE A 124 2.07 -1.73 4.09
N TRP A 125 0.83 -2.16 3.86
CA TRP A 125 0.54 -3.57 3.66
C TRP A 125 1.23 -4.16 2.43
N ASN A 126 1.23 -3.42 1.33
CA ASN A 126 1.92 -3.84 0.11
C ASN A 126 3.45 -3.87 0.29
N GLN A 127 4.01 -2.95 1.04
CA GLN A 127 5.44 -2.97 1.39
C GLN A 127 5.83 -4.22 2.20
N LEU A 128 4.95 -4.73 3.02
CA LEU A 128 5.20 -5.91 3.86
C LEU A 128 4.93 -7.24 3.16
N THR A 129 3.94 -7.29 2.27
CA THR A 129 3.38 -8.56 1.77
C THR A 129 3.68 -8.89 0.32
N LEU A 130 4.04 -7.90 -0.51
CA LEU A 130 4.39 -8.16 -1.91
C LEU A 130 5.73 -8.88 -2.03
N SER A 131 5.77 -9.91 -2.88
CA SER A 131 7.04 -10.51 -3.27
C SER A 131 7.85 -9.56 -4.16
N LYS A 132 9.17 -9.73 -4.18
CA LYS A 132 10.06 -8.88 -4.99
C LYS A 132 9.74 -8.98 -6.49
N GLU A 133 9.30 -10.15 -6.95
CA GLU A 133 8.95 -10.39 -8.34
C GLU A 133 7.66 -9.64 -8.75
N GLN A 134 6.71 -9.49 -7.83
CA GLN A 134 5.46 -8.80 -8.07
C GLN A 134 5.58 -7.28 -7.99
N GLU A 135 6.59 -6.79 -7.29
CA GLU A 135 6.77 -5.37 -7.00
C GLU A 135 6.84 -4.50 -8.27
N ALA A 136 7.62 -4.92 -9.26
CA ALA A 136 7.79 -4.16 -10.50
C ALA A 136 6.46 -4.01 -11.28
N GLY A 137 5.62 -5.05 -11.28
CA GLY A 137 4.28 -5.00 -11.84
C GLY A 137 3.35 -4.09 -11.05
N TYR A 138 3.38 -4.22 -9.73
CA TYR A 138 2.57 -3.42 -8.83
C TYR A 138 2.89 -1.92 -8.92
N ARG A 139 4.17 -1.55 -8.94
CA ARG A 139 4.60 -0.15 -9.13
C ARG A 139 4.01 0.47 -10.40
N LYS A 140 3.97 -0.28 -11.50
CA LYS A 140 3.32 0.18 -12.74
C LYS A 140 1.81 0.33 -12.58
N MET A 141 1.16 -0.58 -11.87
CA MET A 141 -0.28 -0.52 -11.63
C MET A 141 -0.69 0.75 -10.87
N VAL A 142 0.06 1.12 -9.84
CA VAL A 142 -0.26 2.27 -8.97
C VAL A 142 0.39 3.57 -9.40
N GLY A 143 1.11 3.58 -10.53
CA GLY A 143 1.67 4.79 -11.10
C GLY A 143 3.02 5.21 -10.53
N HIS A 144 3.71 4.35 -9.79
CA HIS A 144 5.07 4.61 -9.34
C HIS A 144 6.08 4.25 -10.44
N THR A 145 6.08 5.03 -11.51
CA THR A 145 6.97 4.88 -12.67
C THR A 145 7.78 6.14 -12.89
N THR A 146 8.95 6.00 -13.49
CA THR A 146 9.80 7.15 -13.82
C THR A 146 9.08 8.17 -14.70
N GLN A 147 8.20 7.70 -15.59
CA GLN A 147 7.45 8.58 -16.49
C GLN A 147 6.50 9.53 -15.74
N LEU A 148 5.92 9.11 -14.63
CA LEU A 148 4.95 9.88 -13.85
C LEU A 148 5.59 10.63 -12.69
N THR A 149 6.64 10.08 -12.11
CA THR A 149 7.27 10.60 -10.89
C THR A 149 8.47 11.51 -11.15
N TYR A 150 9.05 11.51 -12.36
CA TYR A 150 10.04 12.52 -12.73
C TYR A 150 9.39 13.86 -13.02
N LEU A 151 10.02 14.94 -12.54
CA LEU A 151 9.59 16.28 -12.87
C LEU A 151 9.77 16.53 -14.37
N THR A 152 8.71 17.00 -15.03
CA THR A 152 8.79 17.38 -16.44
C THR A 152 9.60 18.66 -16.63
N ASP A 153 10.23 18.81 -17.78
CA ASP A 153 10.94 20.01 -18.16
C ASP A 153 10.25 20.65 -19.39
N ALA A 154 9.67 21.82 -19.19
CA ALA A 154 8.96 22.55 -20.24
C ALA A 154 9.86 22.98 -21.41
N ALA A 155 11.16 23.11 -21.17
CA ALA A 155 12.14 23.45 -22.20
C ALA A 155 12.52 22.29 -23.12
N TYR A 156 12.18 21.05 -22.70
CA TYR A 156 12.49 19.86 -23.47
C TYR A 156 11.63 19.82 -24.75
N ALA A 157 12.29 19.81 -25.91
CA ALA A 157 11.60 19.71 -27.18
C ALA A 157 11.03 18.29 -27.35
N ASP A 158 9.74 18.21 -27.71
CA ASP A 158 9.19 16.95 -28.20
C ASP A 158 9.95 16.50 -29.42
N ILE A 159 10.63 15.37 -29.34
CA ILE A 159 11.19 14.71 -30.52
C ILE A 159 10.01 14.04 -31.23
N ALA A 160 9.34 14.77 -32.10
CA ALA A 160 8.21 14.26 -32.84
C ALA A 160 8.69 13.30 -33.94
N GLY A 161 8.61 12.01 -33.65
CA GLY A 161 8.75 10.93 -34.60
C GLY A 161 10.19 10.48 -34.92
N PRO A 162 10.33 9.31 -35.55
CA PRO A 162 11.61 8.66 -35.79
C PRO A 162 12.50 9.38 -36.84
N CYS A 163 11.94 10.34 -37.55
CA CYS A 163 12.62 11.10 -38.59
C CYS A 163 12.91 12.55 -38.22
N ALA A 164 12.73 12.94 -36.96
CA ALA A 164 13.16 14.26 -36.52
C ALA A 164 14.67 14.39 -36.74
N ALA A 165 15.10 15.46 -37.44
CA ALA A 165 16.48 15.66 -37.86
C ALA A 165 17.48 15.94 -36.70
N SER A 166 17.14 15.59 -35.50
CA SER A 166 18.00 15.68 -34.36
C SER A 166 18.89 14.43 -34.28
N SER A 167 20.18 14.64 -34.27
CA SER A 167 21.18 13.59 -34.14
C SER A 167 21.28 13.00 -32.72
N ALA A 168 20.44 13.44 -31.79
CA ALA A 168 20.38 12.87 -30.45
C ALA A 168 19.49 11.62 -30.43
N PRO A 169 19.97 10.46 -29.97
CA PRO A 169 19.13 9.29 -29.81
C PRO A 169 18.01 9.58 -28.80
N ASN A 170 16.82 9.00 -29.01
CA ASN A 170 15.75 9.06 -28.05
C ASN A 170 16.26 8.49 -26.70
N GLN A 171 16.43 9.36 -25.74
CA GLN A 171 16.82 8.95 -24.40
C GLN A 171 15.56 8.50 -23.64
N VAL A 172 15.53 7.22 -23.26
CA VAL A 172 14.36 6.63 -22.56
C VAL A 172 14.13 7.28 -21.20
N CYS A 173 15.18 7.84 -20.60
CA CYS A 173 15.13 8.47 -19.27
C CYS A 173 15.24 10.00 -19.33
N ALA A 174 15.05 10.61 -20.48
CA ALA A 174 15.04 12.07 -20.58
C ALA A 174 13.77 12.65 -19.96
N PRO A 175 13.85 13.82 -19.29
CA PRO A 175 12.66 14.50 -18.82
C PRO A 175 11.77 14.84 -20.01
N ARG A 176 10.48 14.70 -19.85
CA ARG A 176 9.47 15.02 -20.87
C ARG A 176 8.85 16.38 -20.57
N ASN A 177 8.21 16.96 -21.54
CA ASN A 177 7.51 18.25 -21.37
C ASN A 177 6.05 18.09 -20.92
N ALA A 178 5.58 16.88 -20.75
CA ALA A 178 4.23 16.56 -20.27
C ALA A 178 4.19 15.22 -19.53
N LEU A 179 3.29 15.14 -18.55
CA LEU A 179 2.84 13.88 -17.97
C LEU A 179 1.69 13.34 -18.84
N PRO A 180 1.78 12.12 -19.37
CA PRO A 180 0.75 11.59 -20.24
C PRO A 180 -0.50 11.20 -19.45
N GLU A 181 -1.64 11.20 -20.12
CA GLU A 181 -2.84 10.54 -19.63
C GLU A 181 -2.51 9.06 -19.34
N THR A 182 -2.79 8.61 -18.11
CA THR A 182 -2.38 7.29 -17.67
C THR A 182 -3.49 6.61 -16.87
N THR A 183 -3.77 5.35 -17.21
CA THR A 183 -4.73 4.53 -16.46
C THR A 183 -4.00 3.73 -15.37
N LEU A 184 -4.50 3.84 -14.17
CA LEU A 184 -3.99 3.15 -12.98
C LEU A 184 -4.96 2.07 -12.52
N TYR A 185 -4.42 1.05 -11.89
CA TYR A 185 -5.14 -0.07 -11.29
C TYR A 185 -4.74 -0.22 -9.84
N VAL A 186 -5.64 0.12 -8.92
CA VAL A 186 -5.38 0.08 -7.47
C VAL A 186 -6.14 -1.08 -6.85
N PRO A 187 -5.48 -2.20 -6.49
CA PRO A 187 -6.15 -3.31 -5.85
C PRO A 187 -6.55 -2.96 -4.42
N LEU A 188 -7.78 -3.28 -4.04
CA LEU A 188 -8.26 -3.11 -2.69
C LEU A 188 -7.86 -4.30 -1.81
N GLN A 189 -7.56 -4.03 -0.54
CA GLN A 189 -6.96 -4.99 0.39
C GLN A 189 -7.93 -5.50 1.48
N PHE A 190 -9.21 -5.60 1.16
CA PHE A 190 -10.19 -6.19 2.08
C PHE A 190 -9.99 -7.70 2.24
N TRP A 191 -10.53 -8.27 3.32
CA TRP A 191 -10.42 -9.70 3.63
C TRP A 191 -10.88 -10.60 2.48
N PHE A 192 -11.96 -10.26 1.80
CA PHE A 192 -12.49 -11.04 0.68
C PHE A 192 -11.67 -10.93 -0.60
N CYS A 193 -10.83 -9.89 -0.72
CA CYS A 193 -9.94 -9.71 -1.86
C CYS A 193 -8.65 -10.56 -1.75
N ARG A 194 -8.27 -10.95 -0.53
CA ARG A 194 -7.01 -11.65 -0.26
C ARG A 194 -7.13 -13.16 -0.42
N ASN A 195 -8.25 -13.73 -0.01
CA ASN A 195 -8.46 -15.18 0.03
C ASN A 195 -9.76 -15.55 -0.70
N PRO A 196 -9.69 -16.44 -1.72
CA PRO A 196 -10.87 -16.86 -2.45
C PRO A 196 -11.92 -17.58 -1.58
N GLY A 197 -11.49 -18.24 -0.50
CA GLY A 197 -12.39 -18.87 0.47
C GLY A 197 -13.20 -17.89 1.31
N LEU A 198 -12.85 -16.61 1.28
CA LEU A 198 -13.55 -15.52 1.99
C LEU A 198 -14.34 -14.61 1.04
N ALA A 199 -14.52 -15.01 -0.22
CA ALA A 199 -15.31 -14.24 -1.18
C ALA A 199 -16.71 -13.96 -0.63
N LEU A 200 -17.21 -12.74 -0.89
CA LEU A 200 -18.52 -12.30 -0.38
C LEU A 200 -19.64 -13.08 -1.05
N PRO A 201 -20.50 -13.77 -0.29
CA PRO A 201 -21.59 -14.60 -0.86
C PRO A 201 -22.79 -13.73 -1.25
N LEU A 202 -22.73 -13.10 -2.42
CA LEU A 202 -23.80 -12.23 -2.91
C LEU A 202 -25.14 -12.95 -3.04
N ILE A 203 -25.09 -14.25 -3.38
CA ILE A 203 -26.28 -15.08 -3.49
C ILE A 203 -27.00 -15.28 -2.15
N ALA A 204 -26.26 -15.25 -1.03
CA ALA A 204 -26.80 -15.35 0.32
C ALA A 204 -27.29 -14.01 0.87
N LEU A 205 -26.87 -12.88 0.29
CA LEU A 205 -27.18 -11.52 0.71
C LEU A 205 -28.44 -10.99 -0.02
N GLN A 206 -29.59 -11.62 0.19
CA GLN A 206 -30.80 -11.27 -0.56
C GLN A 206 -31.39 -9.91 -0.17
N TYR A 207 -31.27 -9.52 1.09
CA TYR A 207 -31.87 -8.32 1.65
C TYR A 207 -30.86 -7.21 1.94
N HIS A 208 -29.58 -7.49 1.90
CA HIS A 208 -28.53 -6.52 2.12
C HIS A 208 -27.75 -6.25 0.84
N GLU A 209 -27.50 -4.98 0.57
CA GLU A 209 -26.61 -4.54 -0.50
C GLU A 209 -25.19 -4.37 0.03
N VAL A 210 -24.22 -4.70 -0.79
CA VAL A 210 -22.81 -4.43 -0.54
C VAL A 210 -22.43 -3.15 -1.25
N LYS A 211 -21.89 -2.19 -0.51
CA LYS A 211 -21.43 -0.91 -1.03
C LYS A 211 -19.97 -0.71 -0.70
N ILE A 212 -19.25 -0.14 -1.64
CA ILE A 212 -17.88 0.31 -1.46
C ILE A 212 -17.89 1.83 -1.60
N ASN A 213 -17.51 2.52 -0.53
CA ASN A 213 -17.38 3.96 -0.49
C ASN A 213 -15.91 4.33 -0.61
N ILE A 214 -15.57 5.23 -1.52
CA ILE A 214 -14.20 5.69 -1.75
C ILE A 214 -14.18 7.21 -1.59
N ASP A 215 -13.26 7.70 -0.77
CA ASP A 215 -12.97 9.12 -0.65
C ASP A 215 -11.67 9.41 -1.39
N PHE A 216 -11.74 10.24 -2.42
CA PHE A 216 -10.57 10.66 -3.18
C PHE A 216 -9.91 11.89 -2.54
N ARG A 217 -8.59 11.91 -2.53
CA ARG A 217 -7.83 13.09 -2.10
C ARG A 217 -7.92 14.22 -3.11
N PRO A 218 -7.81 15.48 -2.67
CA PRO A 218 -7.69 16.61 -3.56
C PRO A 218 -6.46 16.49 -4.47
N ILE A 219 -6.53 17.03 -5.67
CA ILE A 219 -5.43 16.98 -6.64
C ILE A 219 -4.14 17.59 -6.08
N GLY A 220 -4.24 18.62 -5.25
CA GLY A 220 -3.08 19.26 -4.61
C GLY A 220 -2.30 18.35 -3.67
N GLU A 221 -2.88 17.25 -3.20
CA GLU A 221 -2.21 16.23 -2.38
C GLU A 221 -1.63 15.08 -3.21
N CYS A 222 -1.90 15.05 -4.53
CA CYS A 222 -1.45 14.00 -5.43
C CYS A 222 -0.45 14.50 -6.49
N LEU A 223 -0.49 15.77 -6.82
CA LEU A 223 0.27 16.41 -7.89
C LEU A 223 1.18 17.50 -7.32
N PHE A 224 2.40 17.57 -7.83
CA PHE A 224 3.27 18.72 -7.69
C PHE A 224 3.43 19.39 -9.06
N ALA A 225 3.03 20.66 -9.21
CA ALA A 225 3.09 21.39 -10.46
C ALA A 225 3.45 22.86 -10.20
N VAL A 226 4.52 23.31 -10.85
CA VAL A 226 5.07 24.66 -10.68
C VAL A 226 5.31 25.33 -12.03
N SER A 227 5.26 26.65 -12.01
CA SER A 227 5.64 27.49 -13.14
C SER A 227 6.53 28.63 -12.63
N GLY A 228 7.84 28.44 -12.76
CA GLY A 228 8.81 29.27 -12.02
C GLY A 228 8.66 29.05 -10.51
N ASP A 229 8.59 30.15 -9.76
CA ASP A 229 8.47 30.12 -8.28
C ASP A 229 7.01 30.08 -7.78
N ALA A 230 6.05 29.79 -8.64
CA ALA A 230 4.63 29.78 -8.31
C ALA A 230 3.95 28.47 -8.71
N ALA A 231 2.82 28.15 -8.05
CA ALA A 231 2.00 27.02 -8.42
C ALA A 231 1.41 27.18 -9.82
N ALA A 232 1.43 26.11 -10.61
CA ALA A 232 0.74 26.05 -11.91
C ALA A 232 -0.76 25.84 -11.70
N THR A 233 -1.51 26.92 -11.51
CA THR A 233 -2.93 26.88 -11.09
C THR A 233 -3.80 26.04 -12.03
N ALA A 234 -3.57 26.10 -13.34
CA ALA A 234 -4.36 25.35 -14.32
C ALA A 234 -4.14 23.82 -14.18
N ALA A 235 -2.95 23.39 -13.77
CA ALA A 235 -2.69 21.97 -13.51
C ALA A 235 -3.50 21.45 -12.32
N TYR A 236 -3.66 22.25 -11.27
CA TYR A 236 -4.45 21.88 -10.09
C TYR A 236 -5.97 21.98 -10.30
N GLN A 237 -6.43 22.43 -11.45
CA GLN A 237 -7.84 22.47 -11.83
C GLN A 237 -8.27 21.28 -12.70
N GLN A 238 -7.37 20.34 -12.94
CA GLN A 238 -7.68 19.17 -13.74
C GLN A 238 -8.55 18.18 -12.94
N SER A 239 -9.41 17.48 -13.68
CA SER A 239 -10.29 16.42 -13.13
C SER A 239 -9.83 15.05 -13.59
N LEU A 240 -10.26 14.00 -12.89
CA LEU A 240 -10.07 12.63 -13.35
C LEU A 240 -10.79 12.42 -14.69
N VAL A 241 -10.12 11.75 -15.63
CA VAL A 241 -10.70 11.45 -16.94
C VAL A 241 -11.79 10.40 -16.82
N ALA A 242 -11.51 9.34 -16.06
CA ALA A 242 -12.45 8.26 -15.79
C ALA A 242 -12.08 7.58 -14.46
N ALA A 243 -13.10 7.03 -13.80
CA ALA A 243 -12.92 6.14 -12.65
C ALA A 243 -14.04 5.12 -12.62
N SER A 244 -13.70 3.86 -12.38
CA SER A 244 -14.63 2.76 -12.21
C SER A 244 -14.06 1.70 -11.28
N LEU A 245 -14.91 0.86 -10.72
CA LEU A 245 -14.52 -0.25 -9.87
C LEU A 245 -14.74 -1.56 -10.63
N TYR A 246 -13.74 -2.41 -10.69
CA TYR A 246 -13.86 -3.74 -11.25
C TYR A 246 -13.96 -4.77 -10.12
N VAL A 247 -14.88 -5.69 -10.27
CA VAL A 247 -15.12 -6.78 -9.32
C VAL A 247 -15.01 -8.11 -10.05
N ASP A 248 -14.20 -9.00 -9.54
CA ASP A 248 -14.11 -10.37 -10.01
C ASP A 248 -15.24 -11.18 -9.40
N TYR A 249 -16.20 -11.57 -10.23
CA TYR A 249 -17.32 -12.42 -9.84
C TYR A 249 -16.98 -13.89 -10.04
N ILE A 250 -17.42 -14.71 -9.10
CA ILE A 250 -17.30 -16.15 -9.16
C ILE A 250 -18.69 -16.73 -9.39
N PHE A 251 -18.82 -17.57 -10.42
CA PHE A 251 -20.01 -18.34 -10.74
C PHE A 251 -19.81 -19.77 -10.27
N LEU A 252 -20.76 -20.28 -9.50
CA LEU A 252 -20.73 -21.62 -8.92
C LEU A 252 -21.61 -22.57 -9.65
N ASP A 253 -21.36 -23.88 -9.48
CA ASP A 253 -22.26 -24.93 -9.96
C ASP A 253 -23.57 -24.96 -9.16
N THR A 254 -24.62 -25.54 -9.73
CA THR A 254 -25.98 -25.51 -9.19
C THR A 254 -26.08 -26.05 -7.77
N ASP A 255 -25.36 -27.11 -7.43
CA ASP A 255 -25.41 -27.73 -6.12
C ASP A 255 -24.73 -26.84 -5.06
N GLU A 256 -23.62 -26.18 -5.41
CA GLU A 256 -22.94 -25.24 -4.54
C GLU A 256 -23.73 -23.94 -4.35
N ARG A 257 -24.33 -23.42 -5.42
CA ARG A 257 -25.24 -22.25 -5.34
C ARG A 257 -26.36 -22.49 -4.35
N ARG A 258 -26.99 -23.65 -4.42
CA ARG A 258 -28.09 -24.02 -3.52
C ARG A 258 -27.64 -24.08 -2.07
N LYS A 259 -26.50 -24.72 -1.80
CA LYS A 259 -25.92 -24.79 -0.46
C LYS A 259 -25.56 -23.42 0.08
N MET A 260 -24.95 -22.58 -0.75
CA MET A 260 -24.53 -21.21 -0.38
C MET A 260 -25.74 -20.32 -0.08
N ALA A 261 -26.82 -20.45 -0.86
CA ALA A 261 -28.04 -19.65 -0.67
C ALA A 261 -28.89 -20.06 0.55
N GLN A 262 -28.88 -21.34 0.92
CA GLN A 262 -29.80 -21.89 1.92
C GLN A 262 -29.18 -21.97 3.33
N ASN A 263 -27.88 -22.17 3.44
CA ASN A 263 -27.22 -22.36 4.71
C ASN A 263 -26.79 -21.05 5.34
N PRO A 264 -26.79 -20.95 6.66
CA PRO A 264 -26.13 -19.85 7.36
C PRO A 264 -24.61 -20.01 7.21
N HIS A 265 -23.90 -18.87 7.14
CA HIS A 265 -22.46 -18.85 7.00
C HIS A 265 -21.84 -17.98 8.09
N GLU A 266 -20.68 -18.40 8.59
CA GLU A 266 -19.83 -17.62 9.48
C GLU A 266 -18.42 -17.58 8.87
N TYR A 267 -17.92 -16.37 8.66
CA TYR A 267 -16.60 -16.13 8.10
C TYR A 267 -15.73 -15.49 9.17
N LEU A 268 -14.56 -16.05 9.42
CA LEU A 268 -13.52 -15.36 10.17
C LEU A 268 -12.91 -14.31 9.24
N ILE A 269 -13.12 -13.04 9.56
CA ILE A 269 -12.64 -11.91 8.76
C ILE A 269 -11.52 -11.17 9.46
N GLU A 270 -10.74 -10.46 8.68
CA GLU A 270 -9.71 -9.55 9.17
C GLU A 270 -10.15 -8.12 8.92
N GLN A 271 -9.95 -7.28 9.91
CA GLN A 271 -10.26 -5.85 9.86
C GLN A 271 -9.03 -5.05 10.25
N VAL A 272 -9.00 -3.78 9.85
CA VAL A 272 -7.96 -2.84 10.22
C VAL A 272 -8.53 -1.79 11.16
N GLN A 273 -7.89 -1.61 12.31
CA GLN A 273 -8.18 -0.53 13.25
C GLN A 273 -7.07 0.50 13.19
N PHE A 274 -7.44 1.75 13.30
CA PHE A 274 -6.54 2.89 13.25
C PHE A 274 -6.83 3.84 14.42
N THR A 275 -5.78 4.28 15.12
CA THR A 275 -5.93 5.18 16.27
C THR A 275 -6.31 6.61 15.89
N GLY A 276 -6.09 7.02 14.64
CA GLY A 276 -6.06 8.41 14.22
C GLY A 276 -4.64 8.96 14.20
N ASP A 277 -4.50 10.19 13.73
CA ASP A 277 -3.24 10.91 13.69
C ASP A 277 -2.93 11.48 15.08
N GLU A 278 -1.89 10.98 15.74
CA GLU A 278 -1.41 11.50 17.02
C GLU A 278 -0.23 12.45 16.77
N SER A 279 -0.46 13.74 16.98
CA SER A 279 0.59 14.76 16.79
C SER A 279 1.58 14.74 17.94
N VAL A 280 2.86 14.70 17.60
CA VAL A 280 3.98 14.65 18.55
C VAL A 280 5.01 15.75 18.23
N GLY A 281 5.53 16.39 19.26
CA GLY A 281 6.51 17.46 19.13
C GLY A 281 7.69 17.32 20.10
N SER A 282 7.73 16.21 20.85
CA SER A 282 8.82 15.89 21.78
C SER A 282 9.44 14.53 21.45
N SER A 283 10.67 14.31 21.89
CA SER A 283 11.34 13.03 21.66
C SER A 283 10.69 11.87 22.39
N SER A 284 10.14 12.05 23.58
CA SER A 284 9.49 10.99 24.36
C SER A 284 7.99 11.14 24.31
N ASN A 285 7.29 10.10 23.82
CA ASN A 285 5.85 10.12 23.62
C ASN A 285 5.20 8.85 24.14
N LYS A 286 3.96 8.98 24.62
CA LYS A 286 3.11 7.88 25.08
C LYS A 286 1.82 7.88 24.27
N ILE A 287 1.66 6.93 23.41
CA ILE A 287 0.49 6.77 22.54
C ILE A 287 -0.46 5.77 23.18
N LYS A 288 -1.66 6.20 23.52
CA LYS A 288 -2.70 5.32 24.04
C LYS A 288 -3.35 4.56 22.88
N LEU A 289 -3.39 3.25 23.00
CA LEU A 289 -3.99 2.36 22.01
C LEU A 289 -5.40 1.98 22.46
N ASN A 290 -6.40 2.44 21.72
CA ASN A 290 -7.82 2.13 21.98
C ASN A 290 -8.32 1.13 20.92
N PHE A 291 -7.75 -0.08 20.93
CA PHE A 291 -8.14 -1.15 20.04
C PHE A 291 -9.08 -2.14 20.73
N ASN A 292 -9.86 -2.82 19.92
CA ASN A 292 -10.74 -3.90 20.32
C ASN A 292 -10.41 -5.17 19.54
N HIS A 293 -11.03 -6.28 19.91
CA HIS A 293 -10.91 -7.58 19.28
C HIS A 293 -9.51 -8.21 19.39
N PRO A 294 -9.39 -9.50 19.07
CA PRO A 294 -8.10 -10.18 18.98
C PRO A 294 -7.27 -9.62 17.83
N CYS A 295 -6.18 -8.93 18.14
CA CYS A 295 -5.25 -8.39 17.15
C CYS A 295 -4.12 -9.37 16.90
N LYS A 296 -3.74 -9.56 15.65
CA LYS A 296 -2.61 -10.40 15.28
C LYS A 296 -1.30 -9.66 15.15
N GLU A 297 -1.33 -8.38 14.82
CA GLU A 297 -0.15 -7.53 14.74
C GLU A 297 -0.49 -6.05 14.95
N LEU A 298 0.52 -5.30 15.39
CA LEU A 298 0.53 -3.84 15.42
C LEU A 298 1.55 -3.34 14.41
N ILE A 299 1.17 -2.31 13.68
CA ILE A 299 2.06 -1.62 12.73
C ILE A 299 1.97 -0.14 13.02
N TRP A 300 3.12 0.54 13.13
CA TRP A 300 3.13 1.98 13.34
C TRP A 300 4.17 2.67 12.49
N VAL A 301 3.84 3.87 12.11
CA VAL A 301 4.69 4.77 11.34
C VAL A 301 4.73 6.13 12.01
N VAL A 302 5.86 6.80 11.87
CA VAL A 302 6.04 8.20 12.30
C VAL A 302 6.30 9.02 11.05
N GLN A 303 5.40 9.95 10.75
CA GLN A 303 5.52 10.83 9.60
C GLN A 303 5.88 12.24 10.04
N PRO A 304 7.09 12.73 9.75
CA PRO A 304 7.42 14.12 9.95
C PRO A 304 6.50 15.04 9.14
N ASP A 305 5.96 16.09 9.77
CA ASP A 305 5.05 17.01 9.09
C ASP A 305 5.73 17.74 7.92
N ALA A 306 7.05 17.93 8.01
CA ALA A 306 7.84 18.50 6.93
C ALA A 306 7.80 17.67 5.63
N ASN A 307 7.64 16.36 5.71
CA ASN A 307 7.58 15.49 4.52
C ASN A 307 6.24 15.61 3.77
N VAL A 308 5.20 16.12 4.42
CA VAL A 308 3.83 16.22 3.87
C VAL A 308 3.26 17.62 3.85
N ASP A 309 4.10 18.63 3.97
CA ASP A 309 3.66 20.03 3.83
C ASP A 309 3.45 20.41 2.37
N TYR A 310 2.29 20.06 1.84
CA TYR A 310 1.91 20.34 0.45
C TYR A 310 1.89 21.85 0.13
N CYS A 311 1.67 22.71 1.11
CA CYS A 311 1.66 24.15 0.93
C CYS A 311 3.05 24.77 1.08
N GLY A 312 3.88 24.18 1.89
CA GLY A 312 5.24 24.64 2.19
C GLY A 312 6.24 24.36 1.08
N SER A 313 5.95 23.37 0.20
CA SER A 313 6.87 22.96 -0.86
C SER A 313 7.29 24.10 -1.81
N LEU A 314 6.41 25.06 -2.05
CA LEU A 314 6.69 26.23 -2.89
C LEU A 314 7.45 27.36 -2.19
N LYS A 315 7.53 27.32 -0.86
CA LYS A 315 8.12 28.34 -0.01
C LYS A 315 9.34 27.83 0.76
N SER A 316 9.74 26.59 0.56
CA SER A 316 10.84 25.97 1.27
C SER A 316 12.17 26.50 0.77
N ASP A 317 13.04 26.89 1.70
CA ASP A 317 14.45 27.14 1.43
C ASP A 317 15.23 25.85 1.11
N ASN A 318 14.60 24.70 1.31
CA ASN A 318 15.16 23.40 0.93
C ASN A 318 14.94 23.18 -0.57
N ALA A 319 16.01 23.26 -1.33
CA ALA A 319 15.98 23.11 -2.79
C ALA A 319 15.40 21.74 -3.24
N LEU A 320 15.63 20.68 -2.46
CA LEU A 320 15.08 19.36 -2.76
C LEU A 320 13.56 19.33 -2.62
N PHE A 321 13.05 19.87 -1.52
CA PHE A 321 11.61 19.94 -1.29
C PHE A 321 10.89 20.81 -2.32
N ALA A 322 11.50 21.94 -2.70
CA ALA A 322 10.99 22.82 -3.74
C ALA A 322 10.94 22.17 -5.13
N THR A 323 11.81 21.19 -5.40
CA THR A 323 11.87 20.47 -6.68
C THR A 323 11.05 19.20 -6.73
N HIS A 324 10.75 18.58 -5.56
CA HIS A 324 10.07 17.28 -5.51
C HIS A 324 8.62 17.37 -5.02
N GLY A 325 8.32 18.39 -4.21
CA GLY A 325 7.06 18.47 -3.50
C GLY A 325 7.01 17.51 -2.30
N ALA A 326 5.81 17.26 -1.82
CA ALA A 326 5.60 16.39 -0.66
C ALA A 326 5.97 14.92 -0.94
N GLN A 327 6.37 14.23 0.12
CA GLN A 327 6.72 12.79 0.11
C GLN A 327 5.83 12.04 1.10
N PRO A 328 4.57 11.75 0.76
CA PRO A 328 3.58 11.24 1.70
C PRO A 328 3.89 9.84 2.24
N PHE A 329 4.66 9.04 1.52
CA PHE A 329 5.07 7.68 1.94
C PHE A 329 6.52 7.60 2.44
N ASN A 330 7.15 8.74 2.64
CA ASN A 330 8.44 8.82 3.31
C ASN A 330 8.23 8.87 4.82
N TYR A 331 8.42 7.74 5.50
CA TYR A 331 8.30 7.59 6.95
C TYR A 331 9.66 7.64 7.65
N THR A 332 10.68 8.19 6.99
CA THR A 332 12.01 8.36 7.56
C THR A 332 12.16 9.73 8.20
N ASP A 333 13.24 9.93 8.94
CA ASP A 333 13.55 11.19 9.63
C ASP A 333 14.24 12.23 8.74
N ALA A 334 14.39 11.97 7.46
CA ALA A 334 14.94 12.89 6.48
C ALA A 334 14.11 12.88 5.19
N LEU A 335 14.16 13.98 4.45
CA LEU A 335 13.65 14.02 3.09
C LEU A 335 14.54 13.14 2.21
N ASP A 336 13.92 12.24 1.48
CA ASP A 336 14.62 11.43 0.51
C ASP A 336 15.08 12.33 -0.66
N SER A 337 16.37 12.36 -0.88
CA SER A 337 16.98 13.18 -1.94
C SER A 337 16.98 12.48 -3.29
N LEU A 338 16.62 11.23 -3.32
CA LEU A 338 16.50 10.42 -4.52
C LEU A 338 15.05 10.28 -4.93
N PRO A 339 14.86 9.94 -6.09
CA PRO A 339 15.66 9.89 -7.31
C PRO A 339 15.04 10.71 -8.42
N ASN A 340 14.20 11.63 -8.12
CA ASN A 340 13.22 12.03 -9.10
C ASN A 340 13.61 13.28 -9.87
N THR A 341 14.79 13.82 -9.64
CA THR A 341 15.26 14.94 -10.44
C THR A 341 16.74 14.86 -10.76
N VAL A 342 17.01 14.50 -11.99
CA VAL A 342 18.30 14.81 -12.62
C VAL A 342 18.66 16.29 -12.44
N ALA A 343 17.67 17.17 -12.40
CA ALA A 343 17.82 18.59 -12.15
C ALA A 343 18.33 18.94 -10.75
N ALA A 344 17.98 18.17 -9.72
CA ALA A 344 18.52 18.41 -8.36
C ALA A 344 20.04 18.24 -8.30
N PHE A 345 20.58 17.28 -9.02
CA PHE A 345 22.02 17.08 -9.13
C PHE A 345 22.67 18.06 -10.11
N GLY A 346 21.97 18.52 -11.13
CA GLY A 346 22.43 19.55 -12.04
C GLY A 346 22.50 20.95 -11.43
N ALA A 347 21.77 21.20 -10.35
CA ALA A 347 21.78 22.45 -9.60
C ALA A 347 22.80 22.48 -8.46
N ILE A 348 23.35 21.35 -8.06
CA ILE A 348 24.44 21.28 -7.08
C ILE A 348 25.69 21.79 -7.80
N ASP A 349 26.27 22.83 -7.22
CA ASP A 349 27.45 23.49 -7.76
C ASP A 349 28.55 22.50 -8.14
N LEU A 350 28.74 22.43 -9.40
CA LEU A 350 29.65 21.53 -10.09
C LEU A 350 31.10 22.02 -10.04
N THR A 351 31.41 23.01 -9.24
CA THR A 351 32.79 23.43 -8.99
C THR A 351 33.64 22.34 -8.35
N GLY A 352 32.99 21.23 -7.91
CA GLY A 352 33.64 20.04 -7.37
C GLY A 352 33.93 18.91 -8.35
N GLY A 353 33.59 19.02 -9.63
CA GLY A 353 34.14 18.15 -10.66
C GLY A 353 33.29 17.00 -11.18
N LEU A 354 32.04 16.83 -10.76
CA LEU A 354 31.12 15.89 -11.44
C LEU A 354 30.40 16.58 -12.60
N SER A 355 30.49 16.02 -13.78
CA SER A 355 29.69 16.50 -14.91
C SER A 355 28.20 16.17 -14.71
N THR A 356 27.29 16.92 -15.32
CA THR A 356 25.86 16.64 -15.32
C THR A 356 25.54 15.22 -15.82
N ALA A 357 26.35 14.71 -16.72
CA ALA A 357 26.21 13.35 -17.24
C ALA A 357 26.57 12.29 -16.18
N GLU A 358 27.61 12.52 -15.39
CA GLU A 358 28.05 11.61 -14.33
C GLU A 358 27.09 11.63 -13.14
N ALA A 359 26.59 12.81 -12.76
CA ALA A 359 25.57 12.94 -11.74
C ALA A 359 24.27 12.21 -12.15
N SER A 360 23.86 12.34 -13.42
CA SER A 360 22.69 11.63 -13.96
C SER A 360 22.90 10.12 -13.95
N ALA A 361 24.10 9.63 -14.27
CA ALA A 361 24.43 8.21 -14.24
C ALA A 361 24.40 7.65 -12.82
N PHE A 362 24.88 8.44 -11.84
CA PHE A 362 24.82 8.07 -10.42
C PHE A 362 23.38 7.93 -9.92
N VAL A 363 22.52 8.92 -10.19
CA VAL A 363 21.09 8.88 -9.83
C VAL A 363 20.40 7.68 -10.46
N LEU A 364 20.64 7.41 -11.74
CA LEU A 364 20.05 6.24 -12.42
C LEU A 364 20.54 4.92 -11.82
N ALA A 365 21.80 4.82 -11.45
CA ALA A 365 22.35 3.63 -10.82
C ALA A 365 21.75 3.39 -9.43
N GLU A 366 21.60 4.41 -8.63
CA GLU A 366 20.99 4.29 -7.31
C GLU A 366 19.50 3.96 -7.40
N THR A 367 18.76 4.58 -8.32
CA THR A 367 17.36 4.23 -8.58
C THR A 367 17.22 2.78 -9.03
N ALA A 368 18.13 2.28 -9.87
CA ALA A 368 18.12 0.89 -10.32
C ALA A 368 18.41 -0.10 -9.17
N LEU A 369 19.16 0.32 -8.17
CA LEU A 369 19.49 -0.47 -6.99
C LEU A 369 18.45 -0.33 -5.86
N ASP A 370 17.46 0.51 -6.04
CA ASP A 370 16.41 0.77 -5.03
C ASP A 370 16.98 1.27 -3.68
N MET A 371 18.06 2.05 -3.74
CA MET A 371 18.73 2.57 -2.56
C MET A 371 18.12 3.91 -2.12
N HIS A 372 17.81 3.99 -0.83
CA HIS A 372 17.44 5.24 -0.16
C HIS A 372 18.63 5.72 0.65
N CYS A 373 19.16 6.89 0.32
CA CYS A 373 20.47 7.30 0.84
C CYS A 373 20.44 8.01 2.20
N TRP A 374 19.30 8.56 2.64
CA TRP A 374 19.35 9.62 3.65
C TRP A 374 18.42 9.45 4.84
N GLY A 375 17.42 8.61 4.75
CA GLY A 375 16.43 8.48 5.81
C GLY A 375 16.62 7.23 6.65
N GLU A 376 16.56 7.40 7.96
CA GLU A 376 16.53 6.31 8.92
C GLU A 376 15.17 6.26 9.62
N ASN A 377 14.91 5.17 10.33
CA ASN A 377 13.70 5.03 11.14
C ASN A 377 13.66 6.14 12.21
N PRO A 378 12.62 6.99 12.22
CA PRO A 378 12.49 8.03 13.24
C PRO A 378 12.29 7.49 14.65
N VAL A 379 11.91 6.23 14.80
CA VAL A 379 11.78 5.57 16.10
C VAL A 379 13.14 5.08 16.57
N VAL A 380 13.69 5.75 17.57
CA VAL A 380 14.96 5.35 18.20
C VAL A 380 14.75 4.15 19.10
N THR A 381 13.74 4.22 19.98
CA THR A 381 13.35 3.10 20.85
C THR A 381 11.82 3.02 20.96
N ALA A 382 11.32 1.81 21.17
CA ALA A 382 9.91 1.57 21.42
C ALA A 382 9.69 0.54 22.54
N LYS A 383 8.59 0.72 23.25
CA LYS A 383 8.14 -0.15 24.36
C LYS A 383 6.62 -0.23 24.36
N LEU A 384 6.09 -1.42 24.53
CA LEU A 384 4.65 -1.64 24.65
C LEU A 384 4.29 -2.08 26.07
N GLN A 385 3.38 -1.36 26.68
CA GLN A 385 2.82 -1.70 28.00
C GLN A 385 1.34 -2.09 27.88
N LEU A 386 0.99 -3.20 28.49
CA LEU A 386 -0.37 -3.71 28.57
C LEU A 386 -0.75 -3.82 30.05
N ASN A 387 -1.76 -3.05 30.47
CA ASN A 387 -2.21 -2.95 31.86
C ASN A 387 -1.06 -2.68 32.85
N GLY A 388 -0.10 -1.82 32.45
CA GLY A 388 1.04 -1.44 33.27
C GLY A 388 2.22 -2.42 33.26
N GLN A 389 2.07 -3.56 32.59
CA GLN A 389 3.16 -4.53 32.42
C GLN A 389 3.78 -4.41 31.02
N ASP A 390 5.10 -4.52 30.96
CA ASP A 390 5.81 -4.49 29.70
C ASP A 390 5.55 -5.78 28.90
N ARG A 391 4.91 -5.65 27.73
CA ARG A 391 4.77 -6.77 26.79
C ARG A 391 6.12 -7.14 26.19
N PHE A 392 6.92 -6.12 25.91
CA PHE A 392 8.36 -6.22 25.66
C PHE A 392 9.07 -5.03 26.29
N SER A 393 10.29 -5.25 26.73
CA SER A 393 11.16 -4.20 27.25
C SER A 393 11.52 -3.22 26.14
N GLU A 394 12.01 -2.06 26.50
CA GLU A 394 12.49 -1.08 25.54
C GLU A 394 13.52 -1.69 24.57
N ARG A 395 13.28 -1.52 23.28
CA ARG A 395 14.14 -2.01 22.20
C ARG A 395 14.38 -0.91 21.18
N GLU A 396 15.49 -1.02 20.48
CA GLU A 396 15.84 -0.13 19.37
C GLU A 396 14.82 -0.24 18.23
N GLY A 397 14.60 0.88 17.54
CA GLY A 397 13.66 0.96 16.43
C GLY A 397 13.98 0.00 15.28
N SER A 398 15.26 -0.25 15.02
CA SER A 398 15.71 -1.21 14.01
C SER A 398 15.21 -2.64 14.23
N TYR A 399 14.89 -3.02 15.47
CA TYR A 399 14.25 -4.30 15.74
C TYR A 399 12.86 -4.41 15.11
N PHE A 400 12.12 -3.31 15.07
CA PHE A 400 10.73 -3.31 14.60
C PHE A 400 10.61 -3.13 13.09
N ASP A 401 11.55 -2.46 12.45
CA ASP A 401 11.50 -2.25 10.99
C ASP A 401 12.33 -3.23 10.18
N THR A 402 13.23 -3.97 10.82
CA THR A 402 14.07 -4.98 10.14
C THR A 402 13.85 -6.39 10.65
N VAL A 403 13.99 -6.64 11.97
CA VAL A 403 13.95 -7.99 12.53
C VAL A 403 12.54 -8.57 12.51
N GLN A 404 11.55 -7.83 12.97
CA GLN A 404 10.16 -8.29 12.99
C GLN A 404 9.60 -8.58 11.59
N PRO A 405 9.77 -7.71 10.58
CA PRO A 405 9.38 -8.03 9.23
C PRO A 405 10.13 -9.23 8.64
N PHE A 406 11.43 -9.35 8.91
CA PHE A 406 12.20 -10.51 8.44
C PHE A 406 11.67 -11.83 9.00
N GLN A 407 11.22 -11.86 10.26
CA GLN A 407 10.72 -13.07 10.91
C GLN A 407 9.28 -13.42 10.52
N HIS A 408 8.43 -12.41 10.27
CA HIS A 408 6.99 -12.60 10.20
C HIS A 408 6.37 -12.24 8.84
N HIS A 409 7.06 -11.45 8.03
CA HIS A 409 6.56 -10.97 6.75
C HIS A 409 7.35 -11.48 5.55
N THR A 410 6.72 -11.42 4.39
CA THR A 410 7.34 -11.87 3.13
C THR A 410 8.48 -10.96 2.71
N ARG A 411 8.41 -9.67 3.05
CA ARG A 411 9.37 -8.65 2.65
C ARG A 411 9.74 -7.73 3.81
N ALA A 412 10.99 -7.30 3.85
CA ALA A 412 11.39 -6.17 4.67
C ALA A 412 10.88 -4.88 4.01
N PRO A 413 10.13 -4.02 4.72
CA PRO A 413 9.61 -2.77 4.19
C PRO A 413 10.71 -1.71 4.09
N ASP A 414 10.38 -0.57 3.49
CA ASP A 414 11.21 0.62 3.56
C ASP A 414 11.36 1.10 5.02
N ALA A 415 12.43 1.81 5.31
CA ALA A 415 12.71 2.30 6.66
C ALA A 415 11.55 3.13 7.21
N GLY A 416 11.28 2.98 8.49
CA GLY A 416 10.22 3.71 9.19
C GLY A 416 8.89 2.98 9.33
N ILE A 417 8.71 1.84 8.69
CA ILE A 417 7.53 0.97 8.90
C ILE A 417 7.86 -0.03 9.99
N ASN A 418 7.27 0.17 11.17
CA ASN A 418 7.56 -0.64 12.35
C ASN A 418 6.44 -1.65 12.58
N VAL A 419 6.83 -2.91 12.84
CA VAL A 419 5.91 -4.03 12.99
C VAL A 419 6.17 -4.74 14.33
N TYR A 420 5.11 -5.16 14.98
CA TYR A 420 5.16 -6.11 16.08
C TYR A 420 4.05 -7.16 15.94
N SER A 421 4.43 -8.41 15.75
CA SER A 421 3.48 -9.51 15.59
C SER A 421 3.25 -10.27 16.90
N PHE A 422 1.98 -10.51 17.22
CA PHE A 422 1.57 -11.41 18.31
C PHE A 422 1.45 -12.85 17.83
N GLY A 423 1.34 -13.05 16.51
CA GLY A 423 1.25 -14.36 15.88
C GLY A 423 2.56 -14.78 15.22
N LEU A 424 2.65 -16.05 14.85
CA LEU A 424 3.82 -16.58 14.14
C LEU A 424 3.84 -16.18 12.67
N ARG A 425 2.65 -16.16 12.03
CA ARG A 425 2.47 -15.87 10.60
C ARG A 425 1.28 -14.95 10.39
N PRO A 426 1.46 -13.63 10.56
CA PRO A 426 0.36 -12.67 10.49
C PRO A 426 -0.21 -12.50 9.09
N GLU A 427 0.51 -12.85 8.03
CA GLU A 427 0.01 -12.77 6.67
C GLU A 427 -0.96 -13.91 6.31
N GLU A 428 -0.83 -15.04 6.98
CA GLU A 428 -1.72 -16.18 6.74
C GLU A 428 -3.10 -15.94 7.36
N HIS A 429 -4.13 -16.41 6.66
CA HIS A 429 -5.50 -16.35 7.17
C HIS A 429 -5.73 -17.25 8.39
N GLN A 430 -5.04 -18.41 8.44
CA GLN A 430 -5.13 -19.32 9.58
C GLN A 430 -4.52 -18.66 10.83
N PRO A 431 -5.28 -18.57 11.93
CA PRO A 431 -4.78 -17.98 13.17
C PRO A 431 -3.53 -18.70 13.70
N SER A 432 -2.50 -17.93 14.02
CA SER A 432 -1.23 -18.42 14.56
C SER A 432 -0.83 -17.75 15.87
N GLY A 433 -1.71 -16.96 16.46
CA GLY A 433 -1.55 -16.22 17.69
C GLY A 433 -2.21 -14.86 17.61
N SER A 434 -2.68 -14.35 18.73
CA SER A 434 -3.30 -13.05 18.83
C SER A 434 -3.27 -12.49 20.24
N CYS A 435 -3.45 -11.19 20.38
CA CYS A 435 -3.64 -10.51 21.66
C CYS A 435 -5.02 -9.86 21.66
N ASN A 436 -5.88 -10.24 22.60
CA ASN A 436 -7.24 -9.71 22.67
C ASN A 436 -7.27 -8.34 23.38
N PHE A 437 -7.32 -7.27 22.61
CA PHE A 437 -7.37 -5.91 23.14
C PHE A 437 -8.69 -5.56 23.82
N SER A 438 -9.78 -6.28 23.55
CA SER A 438 -11.03 -6.09 24.29
C SER A 438 -10.93 -6.45 25.78
N ARG A 439 -9.90 -7.17 26.18
CA ARG A 439 -9.63 -7.57 27.57
C ARG A 439 -8.50 -6.78 28.24
N ILE A 440 -7.99 -5.78 27.54
CA ILE A 440 -6.89 -4.91 28.00
C ILE A 440 -7.45 -3.51 28.17
N ASP A 441 -7.50 -3.05 29.43
CA ASP A 441 -8.09 -1.73 29.74
C ASP A 441 -7.15 -0.57 29.38
N ASN A 442 -5.85 -0.83 29.47
CA ASN A 442 -4.84 0.20 29.20
C ASN A 442 -3.68 -0.37 28.39
N ALA A 443 -3.60 0.01 27.13
CA ALA A 443 -2.49 -0.29 26.24
C ALA A 443 -1.79 1.01 25.86
N VAL A 444 -0.49 1.08 26.05
CA VAL A 444 0.32 2.27 25.77
C VAL A 444 1.57 1.87 24.98
N LEU A 445 1.74 2.49 23.82
CA LEU A 445 2.97 2.43 23.05
C LEU A 445 3.83 3.64 23.41
N GLN A 446 4.98 3.38 24.01
CA GLN A 446 5.96 4.43 24.36
C GLN A 446 7.02 4.48 23.27
N LEU A 447 7.25 5.66 22.72
CA LEU A 447 8.19 5.89 21.64
C LEU A 447 9.21 6.97 22.03
N VAL A 448 10.46 6.74 21.69
CA VAL A 448 11.50 7.77 21.67
C VAL A 448 11.83 8.04 20.22
N LEU A 449 11.68 9.30 19.81
CA LEU A 449 11.86 9.73 18.42
C LEU A 449 13.18 10.45 18.22
N SER A 450 13.72 10.35 17.00
CA SER A 450 14.96 11.01 16.60
C SER A 450 14.80 12.53 16.51
N ALA A 451 15.91 13.23 16.65
CA ALA A 451 15.95 14.69 16.50
C ALA A 451 15.65 15.14 15.06
N GLY A 452 15.84 14.28 14.07
CA GLY A 452 15.47 14.55 12.68
C GLY A 452 13.96 14.67 12.48
N ALA A 453 13.19 13.85 13.22
CA ALA A 453 11.73 13.87 13.14
C ALA A 453 11.10 14.96 14.01
N VAL A 454 11.59 15.15 15.23
CA VAL A 454 11.01 16.08 16.21
C VAL A 454 12.13 16.87 16.92
N SER A 455 12.31 18.11 16.53
CA SER A 455 13.27 19.03 17.18
C SER A 455 12.84 20.48 17.04
N GLY A 456 12.93 21.26 18.08
CA GLY A 456 12.55 22.67 18.06
C GLY A 456 11.07 22.86 17.73
N THR A 457 10.76 23.39 16.56
CA THR A 457 9.39 23.56 16.02
C THR A 457 8.94 22.42 15.12
N ALA A 458 9.81 21.46 14.82
CA ALA A 458 9.49 20.33 13.97
C ALA A 458 8.57 19.34 14.73
N THR A 459 7.49 18.96 14.10
CA THR A 459 6.48 18.04 14.60
C THR A 459 6.31 16.85 13.67
N ALA A 460 5.76 15.77 14.20
CA ALA A 460 5.44 14.58 13.42
C ALA A 460 4.08 14.03 13.83
N LYS A 461 3.54 13.14 13.03
CA LYS A 461 2.34 12.37 13.32
C LYS A 461 2.68 10.91 13.50
N VAL A 462 2.19 10.33 14.58
CA VAL A 462 2.27 8.89 14.81
C VAL A 462 0.94 8.26 14.41
N ARG A 463 1.01 7.23 13.57
CA ARG A 463 -0.14 6.44 13.12
C ARG A 463 0.06 5.00 13.52
N VAL A 464 -0.87 4.45 14.25
CA VAL A 464 -0.83 3.05 14.69
C VAL A 464 -2.00 2.29 14.08
N TYR A 465 -1.68 1.20 13.42
CA TYR A 465 -2.64 0.28 12.82
C TYR A 465 -2.61 -1.06 13.55
N ALA A 466 -3.77 -1.66 13.74
CA ALA A 466 -3.89 -3.01 14.25
C ALA A 466 -4.72 -3.86 13.28
N VAL A 467 -4.20 -5.03 12.95
CA VAL A 467 -4.96 -6.03 12.19
C VAL A 467 -5.61 -6.98 13.19
N ASN A 468 -6.92 -7.02 13.19
CA ASN A 468 -7.71 -7.82 14.13
C ASN A 468 -8.61 -8.83 13.41
N TYR A 469 -9.05 -9.83 14.16
CA TYR A 469 -10.08 -10.76 13.73
C TYR A 469 -11.47 -10.30 14.15
N ASN A 470 -12.45 -10.62 13.33
CA ASN A 470 -13.86 -10.56 13.67
C ASN A 470 -14.61 -11.68 12.94
N VAL A 471 -15.87 -11.87 13.24
CA VAL A 471 -16.72 -12.86 12.58
C VAL A 471 -17.82 -12.15 11.81
N LEU A 472 -17.87 -12.39 10.51
CA LEU A 472 -18.98 -11.98 9.65
C LEU A 472 -20.00 -13.11 9.60
N ARG A 473 -21.20 -12.84 10.07
CA ARG A 473 -22.31 -13.81 10.07
C ARG A 473 -23.29 -13.46 8.98
N VAL A 474 -23.62 -14.46 8.14
CA VAL A 474 -24.60 -14.33 7.06
C VAL A 474 -25.72 -15.33 7.32
N MET A 475 -26.92 -14.82 7.60
CA MET A 475 -28.10 -15.61 7.91
C MET A 475 -29.35 -14.98 7.35
N SER A 476 -30.27 -15.78 6.82
CA SER A 476 -31.61 -15.34 6.39
C SER A 476 -31.57 -14.16 5.40
N GLY A 477 -30.59 -14.14 4.51
CA GLY A 477 -30.44 -13.08 3.50
C GLY A 477 -29.80 -11.78 4.02
N MET A 478 -29.32 -11.75 5.27
CA MET A 478 -28.71 -10.59 5.91
C MET A 478 -27.29 -10.93 6.40
N ALA A 479 -26.43 -9.95 6.44
CA ALA A 479 -25.10 -10.10 7.04
C ALA A 479 -24.80 -8.99 8.04
N GLY A 480 -23.97 -9.29 9.01
CA GLY A 480 -23.45 -8.36 9.99
C GLY A 480 -22.28 -8.95 10.76
N VAL A 481 -21.51 -8.09 11.42
CA VAL A 481 -20.44 -8.54 12.31
C VAL A 481 -21.03 -9.10 13.60
N ALA A 482 -20.49 -10.22 14.06
CA ALA A 482 -20.95 -10.87 15.29
C ALA A 482 -20.53 -10.08 16.54
N TYR A 483 -19.41 -9.35 16.46
CA TYR A 483 -18.89 -8.55 17.55
C TYR A 483 -18.79 -7.09 17.07
N SER A 484 -19.62 -6.23 17.64
CA SER A 484 -19.57 -4.78 17.42
C SER A 484 -18.61 -4.11 18.39
N ASN A 485 -18.02 -3.00 17.98
CA ASN A 485 -17.22 -2.14 18.86
C ASN A 485 -18.10 -1.33 19.80
#